data_a790b6a796fcfdb5d8a5f3bd6dde6e55
#
_entry.id   a790b6a796fcfdb5d8a5f3bd6dde6e55
#
_cell.length_a   1.000
_cell.length_b   1.000
_cell.length_c   1.000
_cell.angle_alpha   90.00
_cell.angle_beta   90.00
_cell.angle_gamma   90.00
#
_symmetry.space_group_name_H-M   'P 1'
#
loop_
_entity.id
_entity.type
_entity.pdbx_description
1 polymer ?
#
loop_
_entity_poly.entity_id
_entity_poly.type
_entity_poly.pdbx_seq_one_letter_code
_entity_poly.pdbx_strand_id
1 'polypeptide(L)'
;MTASQEEPTGAVIVLITAPSREVGRKIGSHLVQNHLAACANIVGPIESIYTWKGEIQHDEEFLLIVKTRTELVTTQVIPTVKSLHPYEVPEIIAVPIQAGYQPYLDWIEENANPAISP
;
A
#
# COMPACT_ATOMS: atom_id res chain seq x y z
N MET A 1 7.76 -32.01 5.76
CA MET A 1 7.18 -31.16 6.09
C MET A 1 7.01 -30.28 5.21
N THR A 2 6.47 -29.70 5.27
CA THR A 2 6.21 -28.84 4.47
C THR A 2 6.82 -27.68 4.83
N ALA A 3 7.53 -27.29 4.05
CA ALA A 3 8.19 -26.17 4.25
C ALA A 3 7.40 -25.08 4.54
N SER A 4 6.39 -25.19 4.01
CA SER A 4 5.71 -24.10 4.15
C SER A 4 5.19 -23.83 5.39
N GLN A 5 5.66 -24.37 6.19
CA GLN A 5 5.23 -24.15 7.42
C GLN A 5 5.26 -22.80 7.84
N GLU A 6 5.89 -21.94 7.16
CA GLU A 6 5.81 -20.58 7.55
C GLU A 6 4.46 -20.07 7.23
N GLU A 7 3.73 -19.74 8.24
CA GLU A 7 2.44 -19.10 8.09
C GLU A 7 2.63 -17.65 7.69
N PRO A 8 1.72 -17.08 6.91
CA PRO A 8 1.77 -15.66 6.61
C PRO A 8 1.64 -14.88 7.91
N THR A 9 2.32 -13.76 7.97
CA THR A 9 2.25 -12.91 9.17
C THR A 9 0.93 -12.16 9.28
N GLY A 10 0.15 -12.13 8.21
CA GLY A 10 -1.07 -11.29 8.19
C GLY A 10 -0.78 -9.87 7.79
N ALA A 11 0.47 -9.46 7.82
CA ALA A 11 0.87 -8.13 7.39
C ALA A 11 1.24 -8.15 5.91
N VAL A 12 0.98 -7.05 5.22
CA VAL A 12 1.29 -6.92 3.80
C VAL A 12 1.89 -5.55 3.51
N ILE A 13 2.60 -5.47 2.40
CA ILE A 13 3.04 -4.21 1.83
C ILE A 13 2.17 -3.96 0.63
N VAL A 14 1.50 -2.80 0.59
CA VAL A 14 0.73 -2.40 -0.58
C VAL A 14 1.56 -1.39 -1.34
N LEU A 15 1.79 -1.64 -2.63
CA LEU A 15 2.53 -0.74 -3.49
C LEU A 15 1.55 0.06 -4.33
N ILE A 16 1.73 1.37 -4.32
CA ILE A 16 0.87 2.30 -5.05
C ILE A 16 1.78 3.30 -5.74
N THR A 17 1.58 3.54 -7.04
CA THR A 17 2.30 4.62 -7.70
C THR A 17 1.40 5.82 -7.86
N ALA A 18 1.95 7.01 -7.72
CA ALA A 18 1.20 8.26 -7.79
C ALA A 18 1.93 9.24 -8.71
N PRO A 19 1.20 10.17 -9.36
CA PRO A 19 1.83 11.08 -10.32
C PRO A 19 2.67 12.16 -9.67
N SER A 20 2.51 12.41 -8.38
CA SER A 20 3.25 13.44 -7.69
C SER A 20 3.41 13.09 -6.23
N ARG A 21 4.37 13.74 -5.56
CA ARG A 21 4.55 13.56 -4.13
C ARG A 21 3.31 14.05 -3.38
N GLU A 22 2.68 15.08 -3.90
CA GLU A 22 1.50 15.64 -3.26
C GLU A 22 0.33 14.66 -3.26
N VAL A 23 0.07 13.99 -4.37
CA VAL A 23 -0.96 12.96 -4.44
C VAL A 23 -0.59 11.80 -3.51
N GLY A 24 0.70 11.42 -3.49
CA GLY A 24 1.17 10.37 -2.60
C GLY A 24 0.92 10.71 -1.15
N ARG A 25 1.22 11.95 -0.74
CA ARG A 25 0.96 12.38 0.63
C ARG A 25 -0.52 12.35 0.98
N LYS A 26 -1.37 12.78 0.06
CA LYS A 26 -2.80 12.78 0.28
C LYS A 26 -3.31 11.37 0.53
N ILE A 27 -2.91 10.44 -0.31
CA ILE A 27 -3.33 9.05 -0.18
C ILE A 27 -2.76 8.43 1.10
N GLY A 28 -1.45 8.57 1.32
CA GLY A 28 -0.80 7.97 2.47
C GLY A 28 -1.34 8.52 3.79
N SER A 29 -1.53 9.84 3.86
CA SER A 29 -2.06 10.47 5.07
C SER A 29 -3.48 10.00 5.35
N HIS A 30 -4.30 9.89 4.32
CA HIS A 30 -5.68 9.44 4.51
C HIS A 30 -5.73 8.01 5.04
N LEU A 31 -4.91 7.13 4.49
CA LEU A 31 -4.88 5.74 4.94
C LEU A 31 -4.44 5.64 6.40
N VAL A 32 -3.40 6.38 6.78
CA VAL A 32 -2.87 6.30 8.13
C VAL A 32 -3.82 6.95 9.13
N GLN A 33 -4.39 8.11 8.78
CA GLN A 33 -5.30 8.81 9.67
C GLN A 33 -6.57 8.02 9.96
N ASN A 34 -6.98 7.18 9.02
CA ASN A 34 -8.19 6.38 9.19
C ASN A 34 -7.90 4.94 9.62
N HIS A 35 -6.67 4.68 10.03
CA HIS A 35 -6.23 3.37 10.52
C HIS A 35 -6.43 2.25 9.50
N LEU A 36 -6.41 2.59 8.22
CA LEU A 36 -6.42 1.61 7.13
C LEU A 36 -5.01 1.15 6.83
N ALA A 37 -4.02 1.84 7.35
CA ALA A 37 -2.62 1.46 7.24
C ALA A 37 -1.89 1.92 8.49
N ALA A 38 -0.86 1.20 8.89
CA ALA A 38 -0.02 1.60 10.00
C ALA A 38 1.01 2.63 9.57
N CYS A 39 1.46 2.55 8.32
CA CYS A 39 2.57 3.38 7.85
C CYS A 39 2.51 3.49 6.33
N ALA A 40 2.93 4.62 5.82
CA ALA A 40 3.11 4.82 4.39
C ALA A 40 4.44 5.54 4.17
N ASN A 41 5.31 4.95 3.37
CA ASN A 41 6.55 5.60 2.97
C ASN A 41 6.38 6.07 1.53
N ILE A 42 6.94 7.23 1.21
CA ILE A 42 6.89 7.78 -0.15
C ILE A 42 8.31 7.84 -0.68
N VAL A 43 8.53 7.20 -1.81
CA VAL A 43 9.84 7.12 -2.44
C VAL A 43 9.72 7.72 -3.83
N GLY A 44 10.66 8.54 -4.19
CA GLY A 44 10.69 9.09 -5.53
C GLY A 44 11.51 10.36 -5.64
N PRO A 45 11.62 10.84 -6.86
CA PRO A 45 10.90 10.32 -8.05
C PRO A 45 11.45 9.01 -8.55
N ILE A 46 10.58 8.20 -9.15
CA ILE A 46 10.98 6.99 -9.86
C ILE A 46 10.59 7.15 -11.32
N GLU A 47 11.29 6.44 -12.20
CA GLU A 47 10.96 6.46 -13.61
C GLU A 47 10.13 5.22 -13.92
N SER A 48 8.95 5.41 -14.47
CA SER A 48 8.05 4.30 -14.81
C SER A 48 7.91 4.19 -16.31
N ILE A 49 8.09 3.00 -16.85
CA ILE A 49 7.98 2.73 -18.28
C ILE A 49 6.92 1.65 -18.42
N TYR A 50 5.86 1.93 -19.15
CA TYR A 50 4.73 1.01 -19.23
C TYR A 50 3.93 1.21 -20.51
N THR A 51 3.05 0.26 -20.80
CA THR A 51 2.17 0.35 -21.93
C THR A 51 0.79 0.80 -21.48
N TRP A 52 0.25 1.79 -22.17
CA TRP A 52 -1.11 2.26 -21.92
C TRP A 52 -1.78 2.52 -23.27
N LYS A 53 -2.89 1.83 -23.52
CA LYS A 53 -3.66 1.97 -24.77
C LYS A 53 -2.79 1.79 -26.02
N GLY A 54 -1.93 0.78 -25.97
CA GLY A 54 -1.09 0.41 -27.10
C GLY A 54 0.17 1.24 -27.28
N GLU A 55 0.42 2.20 -26.39
CA GLU A 55 1.61 3.04 -26.53
C GLU A 55 2.51 2.94 -25.30
N ILE A 56 3.81 3.07 -25.52
CA ILE A 56 4.77 3.03 -24.43
C ILE A 56 4.87 4.41 -23.82
N GLN A 57 4.69 4.46 -22.50
CA GLN A 57 4.74 5.70 -21.74
C GLN A 57 6.00 5.73 -20.88
N HIS A 58 6.53 6.93 -20.65
CA HIS A 58 7.66 7.15 -19.76
C HIS A 58 7.22 8.28 -18.82
N ASP A 59 7.03 7.97 -17.55
CA ASP A 59 6.56 8.97 -16.61
C ASP A 59 7.39 8.99 -15.35
N GLU A 60 7.45 10.16 -14.71
CA GLU A 60 8.03 10.26 -13.39
C GLU A 60 6.92 10.03 -12.41
N GLU A 61 7.12 9.15 -11.46
CA GLU A 61 6.11 8.83 -10.46
C GLU A 61 6.71 8.75 -9.08
N PHE A 62 5.86 8.59 -8.07
CA PHE A 62 6.27 8.39 -6.69
C PHE A 62 5.65 7.09 -6.19
N LEU A 63 6.43 6.30 -5.48
CA LEU A 63 6.00 4.99 -5.01
C LEU A 63 5.64 5.08 -3.54
N LEU A 64 4.44 4.64 -3.20
CA LEU A 64 4.04 4.50 -1.81
C LEU A 64 4.27 3.06 -1.41
N ILE A 65 4.90 2.87 -0.27
CA ILE A 65 5.09 1.57 0.35
C ILE A 65 4.27 1.61 1.63
N VAL A 66 3.11 0.94 1.60
CA VAL A 66 2.11 1.04 2.67
C VAL A 66 2.11 -0.26 3.45
N LYS A 67 2.19 -0.17 4.79
CA LYS A 67 2.15 -1.37 5.63
C LYS A 67 0.78 -1.47 6.26
N THR A 68 0.11 -2.60 6.04
CA THR A 68 -1.22 -2.81 6.56
C THR A 68 -1.47 -4.32 6.76
N ARG A 69 -2.72 -4.71 6.94
CA ARG A 69 -3.09 -6.10 7.15
C ARG A 69 -3.82 -6.64 5.95
N THR A 70 -3.64 -7.92 5.69
CA THR A 70 -4.24 -8.60 4.53
C THR A 70 -5.74 -8.36 4.44
N GLU A 71 -6.45 -8.47 5.55
CA GLU A 71 -7.91 -8.38 5.52
C GLU A 71 -8.44 -7.00 5.17
N LEU A 72 -7.60 -5.96 5.21
CA LEU A 72 -8.06 -4.62 4.87
C LEU A 72 -7.84 -4.28 3.40
N VAL A 73 -7.05 -5.08 2.66
CA VAL A 73 -6.61 -4.70 1.33
C VAL A 73 -7.78 -4.54 0.37
N THR A 74 -8.55 -5.61 0.14
CA THR A 74 -9.61 -5.55 -0.86
C THR A 74 -10.88 -4.91 -0.35
N THR A 75 -11.09 -4.95 0.96
CA THR A 75 -12.34 -4.43 1.52
C THR A 75 -12.30 -2.94 1.78
N GLN A 76 -11.12 -2.39 2.08
CA GLN A 76 -11.04 -0.98 2.46
C GLN A 76 -9.92 -0.20 1.78
N VAL A 77 -8.71 -0.75 1.69
CA VAL A 77 -7.58 0.01 1.14
C VAL A 77 -7.78 0.29 -0.34
N ILE A 78 -8.06 -0.74 -1.14
CA ILE A 78 -8.22 -0.56 -2.58
C ILE A 78 -9.36 0.41 -2.91
N PRO A 79 -10.57 0.25 -2.35
CA PRO A 79 -11.64 1.20 -2.66
C PRO A 79 -11.30 2.63 -2.24
N THR A 80 -10.65 2.80 -1.09
CA THR A 80 -10.28 4.12 -0.61
C THR A 80 -9.26 4.77 -1.53
N VAL A 81 -8.19 4.04 -1.88
CA VAL A 81 -7.15 4.58 -2.76
C VAL A 81 -7.74 4.91 -4.11
N LYS A 82 -8.61 4.03 -4.65
CA LYS A 82 -9.22 4.28 -5.95
C LYS A 82 -10.02 5.58 -5.92
N SER A 83 -10.71 5.86 -4.84
CA SER A 83 -11.52 7.08 -4.73
C SER A 83 -10.68 8.35 -4.66
N LEU A 84 -9.43 8.26 -4.24
CA LEU A 84 -8.55 9.41 -4.10
C LEU A 84 -7.57 9.55 -5.27
N HIS A 85 -7.40 8.52 -6.07
CA HIS A 85 -6.37 8.48 -7.09
C HIS A 85 -6.85 9.10 -8.40
N PRO A 86 -6.02 9.92 -9.05
CA PRO A 86 -6.44 10.56 -10.30
C PRO A 86 -6.42 9.65 -11.53
N TYR A 87 -5.77 8.49 -11.44
CA TYR A 87 -5.69 7.59 -12.59
C TYR A 87 -6.96 6.77 -12.75
N GLU A 88 -7.25 6.43 -14.00
CA GLU A 88 -8.38 5.56 -14.30
C GLU A 88 -8.11 4.15 -13.77
N VAL A 89 -6.90 3.66 -13.95
CA VAL A 89 -6.50 2.33 -13.49
C VAL A 89 -5.18 2.44 -12.71
N PRO A 90 -5.26 2.77 -11.40
CA PRO A 90 -4.05 2.92 -10.62
C PRO A 90 -3.43 1.58 -10.22
N GLU A 91 -2.11 1.57 -10.03
CA GLU A 91 -1.45 0.39 -9.47
C GLU A 91 -1.71 0.35 -7.98
N ILE A 92 -2.35 -0.70 -7.52
CA ILE A 92 -2.58 -0.96 -6.10
C ILE A 92 -2.44 -2.46 -5.92
N ILE A 93 -1.26 -2.91 -5.51
CA ILE A 93 -0.98 -4.34 -5.38
C ILE A 93 -0.43 -4.63 -4.00
N ALA A 94 -0.70 -5.81 -3.48
CA ALA A 94 -0.25 -6.20 -2.15
C ALA A 94 0.73 -7.36 -2.24
N VAL A 95 1.80 -7.26 -1.46
CA VAL A 95 2.81 -8.31 -1.35
C VAL A 95 2.82 -8.77 0.10
N PRO A 96 2.69 -10.06 0.37
CA PRO A 96 2.71 -10.54 1.76
C PRO A 96 4.06 -10.31 2.41
N ILE A 97 4.06 -9.95 3.68
CA ILE A 97 5.27 -9.91 4.47
C ILE A 97 5.40 -11.31 5.08
N GLN A 98 6.33 -12.08 4.56
CA GLN A 98 6.47 -13.46 4.99
C GLN A 98 7.03 -13.57 6.40
N ALA A 99 7.97 -12.74 6.75
CA ALA A 99 8.62 -12.77 8.06
C ALA A 99 9.09 -11.37 8.41
N GLY A 100 9.17 -11.07 9.67
CA GLY A 100 9.65 -9.78 10.12
C GLY A 100 9.89 -9.78 11.62
N TYR A 101 10.40 -8.65 12.13
CA TYR A 101 10.64 -8.47 13.55
C TYR A 101 9.28 -8.41 14.25
N GLN A 102 9.03 -9.34 15.15
CA GLN A 102 7.69 -9.50 15.72
C GLN A 102 7.12 -8.23 16.35
N PRO A 103 7.87 -7.46 17.14
CA PRO A 103 7.32 -6.22 17.68
C PRO A 103 6.85 -5.23 16.61
N TYR A 104 7.52 -5.20 15.45
CA TYR A 104 7.09 -4.33 14.36
C TYR A 104 5.82 -4.87 13.69
N LEU A 105 5.73 -6.19 13.52
CA LEU A 105 4.53 -6.80 12.97
C LEU A 105 3.33 -6.55 13.89
N ASP A 106 3.55 -6.63 15.20
CA ASP A 106 2.49 -6.34 16.17
C ASP A 106 2.06 -4.88 16.06
N TRP A 107 3.02 -3.98 15.84
CA TRP A 107 2.74 -2.56 15.69
C TRP A 107 1.88 -2.31 14.44
N ILE A 108 2.16 -3.02 13.33
CA ILE A 108 1.33 -2.90 12.14
C ILE A 108 -0.09 -3.34 12.47
N GLU A 109 -0.26 -4.46 13.15
CA GLU A 109 -1.58 -4.98 13.47
C GLU A 109 -2.35 -4.04 14.36
N GLU A 110 -1.70 -3.46 15.34
CA GLU A 110 -2.35 -2.54 16.26
C GLU A 110 -2.80 -1.25 15.59
N ASN A 111 -2.03 -0.76 14.62
CA ASN A 111 -2.30 0.53 14.04
C ASN A 111 -3.08 0.48 12.72
N ALA A 112 -3.07 -0.64 12.03
CA ALA A 112 -3.92 -0.86 10.87
C ALA A 112 -5.21 -1.51 11.35
N ASN A 113 -6.01 -0.76 12.08
CA ASN A 113 -7.22 -1.28 12.70
C ASN A 113 -8.31 -0.21 12.69
N PRO A 114 -9.15 -0.19 11.67
CA PRO A 114 -10.18 0.86 11.53
C PRO A 114 -11.22 0.85 12.65
N ALA A 115 -11.23 -0.16 13.51
CA ALA A 115 -12.12 -0.16 14.68
C ALA A 115 -11.61 0.79 15.77
N ILE A 116 -10.34 1.25 15.68
CA ILE A 116 -9.83 2.19 16.65
C ILE A 116 -10.46 3.54 16.34
N SER A 117 -11.01 4.18 17.33
CA SER A 117 -11.57 5.51 17.14
C SER A 117 -10.48 6.49 16.88
N PRO A 118 -10.66 7.38 15.94
CA PRO A 118 -9.68 8.43 15.69
C PRO A 118 -9.61 9.41 16.84
#